data_9d2fe22d586beeb68e1407890951a2c9
#
_entry.id   9d2fe22d586beeb68e1407890951a2c9
#
_cell.length_a   1.000
_cell.length_b   1.000
_cell.length_c   1.000
_cell.angle_alpha   90.00
_cell.angle_beta   90.00
_cell.angle_gamma   90.00
#
_symmetry.space_group_name_H-M   'P 1'
#
loop_
_entity.id
_entity.type
_entity.pdbx_description
1 polymer ?
#
loop_
_entity_poly.entity_id
_entity_poly.type
_entity_poly.pdbx_seq_one_letter_code
_entity_poly.pdbx_strand_id
1 'polypeptide(L)'
;MPILSNSLVTRPLTEQELEATGFKTTQVITDTRTLRFYYRRLPDNRVQIGSRSAVTGADAPNPIHMAKLVDGLHRKFPALKGITIDYSWWGWVDVSHDMMPRVFQPDPAQSIFYAVGYGGNGVSFSAHAGRRMAERIAGRQSKTFELPIYNSELEYPNVFNMVRSPAFAPFRRLGQRFLYHWYYMRDEKL
;
A
#
# COMPACT_ATOMS: atom_id res chain seq x y z
N MET A 1 -7.64 4.02 -7.22
CA MET A 1 -8.44 2.82 -6.94
C MET A 1 -8.06 2.35 -5.53
N PRO A 2 -9.01 2.22 -4.60
CA PRO A 2 -8.67 1.73 -3.28
C PRO A 2 -8.28 0.25 -3.36
N ILE A 3 -7.22 -0.10 -2.68
CA ILE A 3 -6.77 -1.48 -2.47
C ILE A 3 -6.64 -1.75 -0.98
N LEU A 4 -6.81 -3.00 -0.58
CA LEU A 4 -6.66 -3.39 0.81
C LEU A 4 -5.27 -3.93 1.08
N SER A 5 -4.76 -3.58 2.25
CA SER A 5 -3.51 -4.10 2.79
C SER A 5 -3.79 -4.70 4.17
N ASN A 6 -3.33 -5.91 4.40
CA ASN A 6 -3.34 -6.57 5.69
C ASN A 6 -1.94 -6.53 6.30
N SER A 7 -1.87 -6.40 7.60
CA SER A 7 -0.62 -6.38 8.37
C SER A 7 -0.76 -7.18 9.65
N LEU A 8 0.35 -7.70 10.13
CA LEU A 8 0.45 -8.30 11.46
C LEU A 8 1.74 -7.88 12.14
N VAL A 9 1.77 -8.02 13.47
CA VAL A 9 2.94 -7.79 14.34
C VAL A 9 3.07 -8.94 15.29
N THR A 10 4.29 -9.47 15.40
CA THR A 10 4.62 -10.55 16.35
C THR A 10 4.70 -10.02 17.78
N ARG A 11 4.76 -10.93 18.77
CA ARG A 11 5.32 -10.57 20.08
C ARG A 11 6.77 -10.10 19.92
N PRO A 12 7.36 -9.43 20.95
CA PRO A 12 8.79 -9.16 20.94
C PRO A 12 9.60 -10.45 20.78
N LEU A 13 10.63 -10.38 19.92
CA LEU A 13 11.58 -11.48 19.75
C LEU A 13 12.54 -11.53 20.94
N THR A 14 12.92 -12.74 21.33
CA THR A 14 14.05 -12.95 22.25
C THR A 14 15.38 -12.65 21.56
N GLU A 15 16.45 -12.48 22.33
CA GLU A 15 17.79 -12.27 21.76
C GLU A 15 18.22 -13.45 20.86
N GLN A 16 17.91 -14.68 21.28
CA GLN A 16 18.19 -15.87 20.47
C GLN A 16 17.43 -15.87 19.14
N GLU A 17 16.16 -15.47 19.14
CA GLU A 17 15.36 -15.36 17.93
C GLU A 17 15.89 -14.24 17.02
N LEU A 18 16.28 -13.10 17.59
CA LEU A 18 16.90 -12.00 16.83
C LEU A 18 18.20 -12.45 16.15
N GLU A 19 19.06 -13.15 16.88
CA GLU A 19 20.29 -13.70 16.34
C GLU A 19 20.01 -14.73 15.24
N ALA A 20 19.11 -15.67 15.48
CA ALA A 20 18.74 -16.72 14.54
C ALA A 20 18.09 -16.19 13.25
N THR A 21 17.35 -15.07 13.33
CA THR A 21 16.77 -14.43 12.14
C THR A 21 17.80 -13.67 11.30
N GLY A 22 18.90 -13.25 11.88
CA GLY A 22 19.86 -12.36 11.24
C GLY A 22 19.31 -10.98 10.90
N PHE A 23 18.13 -10.58 11.41
CA PHE A 23 17.44 -9.34 11.07
C PHE A 23 18.03 -8.15 11.83
N LYS A 24 19.16 -7.63 11.33
CA LYS A 24 19.96 -6.59 12.01
C LYS A 24 19.51 -5.16 11.75
N THR A 25 18.71 -4.92 10.70
CA THR A 25 18.27 -3.56 10.34
C THR A 25 16.87 -3.24 10.90
N THR A 26 16.63 -1.95 11.18
CA THR A 26 15.31 -1.40 11.50
C THR A 26 14.63 -0.77 10.29
N GLN A 27 15.29 -0.79 9.13
CA GLN A 27 14.72 -0.26 7.89
C GLN A 27 13.55 -1.11 7.41
N VAL A 28 12.63 -0.47 6.70
CA VAL A 28 11.57 -1.19 5.98
C VAL A 28 12.17 -1.90 4.78
N ILE A 29 11.93 -3.19 4.70
CA ILE A 29 12.34 -4.02 3.57
C ILE A 29 11.10 -4.35 2.76
N THR A 30 11.19 -4.26 1.45
CA THR A 30 10.16 -4.67 0.50
C THR A 30 10.75 -5.70 -0.43
N ASP A 31 10.11 -6.86 -0.59
CA ASP A 31 10.58 -7.86 -1.53
C ASP A 31 10.20 -7.55 -2.99
N THR A 32 10.69 -8.35 -3.91
CA THR A 32 10.55 -8.16 -5.37
C THR A 32 9.26 -8.73 -5.96
N ARG A 33 8.39 -9.33 -5.15
CA ARG A 33 7.10 -9.86 -5.59
C ARG A 33 6.18 -8.76 -6.14
N THR A 34 5.23 -9.11 -6.98
CA THR A 34 4.18 -8.18 -7.41
C THR A 34 3.21 -7.89 -6.27
N LEU A 35 2.75 -8.95 -5.56
CA LEU A 35 2.05 -8.83 -4.29
C LEU A 35 3.09 -8.88 -3.16
N ARG A 36 3.93 -7.86 -3.14
CA ARG A 36 5.10 -7.80 -2.28
C ARG A 36 4.76 -7.84 -0.80
N PHE A 37 5.61 -8.53 -0.04
CA PHE A 37 5.67 -8.32 1.39
C PHE A 37 6.53 -7.11 1.70
N TYR A 38 6.06 -6.28 2.64
CA TYR A 38 6.88 -5.26 3.29
C TYR A 38 6.98 -5.62 4.76
N TYR A 39 8.18 -5.54 5.31
CA TYR A 39 8.43 -5.95 6.69
C TYR A 39 9.55 -5.13 7.30
N ARG A 40 9.53 -5.04 8.63
CA ARG A 40 10.55 -4.35 9.42
C ARG A 40 10.62 -4.89 10.83
N ARG A 41 11.76 -4.70 11.47
CA ARG A 41 11.90 -4.83 12.93
C ARG A 41 11.51 -3.50 13.57
N LEU A 42 10.65 -3.55 14.58
CA LEU A 42 10.25 -2.41 15.40
C LEU A 42 11.28 -2.17 16.52
N PRO A 43 11.31 -0.97 17.13
CA PRO A 43 12.27 -0.65 18.22
C PRO A 43 12.18 -1.58 19.43
N ASP A 44 11.04 -2.17 19.68
CA ASP A 44 10.76 -3.13 20.76
C ASP A 44 11.00 -4.59 20.36
N ASN A 45 11.79 -4.81 19.31
CA ASN A 45 12.15 -6.13 18.76
C ASN A 45 11.00 -6.95 18.18
N ARG A 46 9.84 -6.38 17.92
CA ARG A 46 8.77 -7.04 17.18
C ARG A 46 9.06 -7.03 15.68
N VAL A 47 8.52 -7.99 14.95
CA VAL A 47 8.52 -7.97 13.48
C VAL A 47 7.13 -7.63 13.00
N GLN A 48 7.04 -6.57 12.20
CA GLN A 48 5.85 -6.23 11.43
C GLN A 48 6.01 -6.75 10.01
N ILE A 49 4.96 -7.40 9.47
CA ILE A 49 4.88 -7.77 8.05
C ILE A 49 3.49 -7.44 7.51
N GLY A 50 3.43 -7.00 6.26
CA GLY A 50 2.19 -6.73 5.57
C GLY A 50 2.27 -7.02 4.08
N SER A 51 1.11 -7.15 3.45
CA SER A 51 0.96 -7.35 2.01
C SER A 51 -0.44 -6.94 1.54
N ARG A 52 -0.57 -6.77 0.23
CA ARG A 52 -1.88 -6.65 -0.42
C ARG A 52 -2.52 -8.03 -0.52
N SER A 53 -3.79 -8.16 -0.13
CA SER A 53 -4.44 -9.47 -0.13
C SER A 53 -5.93 -9.41 -0.43
N ALA A 54 -6.72 -8.74 0.39
CA ALA A 54 -8.15 -8.63 0.21
C ALA A 54 -8.53 -7.67 -0.94
N VAL A 55 -9.69 -7.90 -1.55
CA VAL A 55 -10.23 -7.06 -2.63
C VAL A 55 -11.40 -6.22 -2.16
N THR A 56 -12.12 -6.65 -1.13
CA THR A 56 -13.27 -5.94 -0.56
C THR A 56 -13.13 -5.81 0.95
N GLY A 57 -13.77 -4.77 1.54
CA GLY A 57 -13.80 -4.61 2.99
C GLY A 57 -14.46 -5.79 3.71
N ALA A 58 -15.47 -6.40 3.11
CA ALA A 58 -16.12 -7.60 3.66
C ALA A 58 -15.20 -8.83 3.68
N ASP A 59 -14.24 -8.90 2.75
CA ASP A 59 -13.26 -9.99 2.66
C ASP A 59 -12.03 -9.74 3.55
N ALA A 60 -11.79 -8.50 3.95
CA ALA A 60 -10.58 -8.11 4.67
C ALA A 60 -10.35 -8.85 6.01
N PRO A 61 -11.39 -9.14 6.82
CA PRO A 61 -11.21 -9.91 8.07
C PRO A 61 -11.07 -11.43 7.85
N ASN A 62 -11.11 -11.93 6.61
CA ASN A 62 -10.99 -13.36 6.34
C ASN A 62 -9.64 -13.88 6.85
N PRO A 63 -9.60 -14.94 7.67
CA PRO A 63 -8.38 -15.52 8.24
C PRO A 63 -7.33 -15.93 7.21
N ILE A 64 -7.72 -16.19 5.97
CA ILE A 64 -6.79 -16.55 4.88
C ILE A 64 -5.73 -15.48 4.64
N HIS A 65 -6.09 -14.19 4.82
CA HIS A 65 -5.15 -13.08 4.61
C HIS A 65 -4.07 -13.06 5.69
N MET A 66 -4.45 -13.33 6.93
CA MET A 66 -3.51 -13.47 8.03
C MET A 66 -2.63 -14.71 7.86
N ALA A 67 -3.22 -15.85 7.49
CA ALA A 67 -2.47 -17.09 7.25
C ALA A 67 -1.38 -16.90 6.18
N LYS A 68 -1.67 -16.18 5.10
CA LYS A 68 -0.67 -15.83 4.07
C LYS A 68 0.46 -14.97 4.60
N LEU A 69 0.19 -14.02 5.51
CA LEU A 69 1.22 -13.19 6.12
C LEU A 69 2.11 -14.01 7.06
N VAL A 70 1.51 -14.91 7.85
CA VAL A 70 2.24 -15.82 8.75
C VAL A 70 3.14 -16.76 7.93
N ASP A 71 2.62 -17.33 6.84
CA ASP A 71 3.40 -18.16 5.92
C ASP A 71 4.56 -17.36 5.29
N GLY A 72 4.29 -16.14 4.84
CA GLY A 72 5.32 -15.24 4.32
C GLY A 72 6.39 -14.89 5.36
N LEU A 73 5.99 -14.68 6.63
CA LEU A 73 6.91 -14.46 7.74
C LEU A 73 7.82 -15.67 7.97
N HIS A 74 7.24 -16.87 8.01
CA HIS A 74 7.99 -18.12 8.23
C HIS A 74 8.95 -18.46 7.09
N ARG A 75 8.58 -18.13 5.85
CA ARG A 75 9.47 -18.30 4.69
C ARG A 75 10.68 -17.35 4.74
N LYS A 76 10.46 -16.12 5.21
CA LYS A 76 11.55 -15.12 5.36
C LYS A 76 12.41 -15.37 6.58
N PHE A 77 11.79 -15.82 7.65
CA PHE A 77 12.43 -16.06 8.93
C PHE A 77 12.01 -17.43 9.50
N PRO A 78 12.62 -18.54 9.03
CA PRO A 78 12.26 -19.88 9.50
C PRO A 78 12.41 -20.08 11.01
N ALA A 79 13.32 -19.33 11.64
CA ALA A 79 13.52 -19.32 13.09
C ALA A 79 12.30 -18.80 13.87
N LEU A 80 11.38 -18.09 13.22
CA LEU A 80 10.15 -17.58 13.84
C LEU A 80 8.94 -18.50 13.66
N LYS A 81 9.15 -19.75 13.25
CA LYS A 81 8.05 -20.69 13.08
C LYS A 81 7.35 -20.94 14.43
N GLY A 82 6.02 -20.69 14.46
CA GLY A 82 5.21 -20.81 15.68
C GLY A 82 5.22 -19.57 16.59
N ILE A 83 5.81 -18.46 16.17
CA ILE A 83 5.79 -17.23 16.95
C ILE A 83 4.36 -16.70 17.12
N THR A 84 4.06 -16.17 18.30
CA THR A 84 2.78 -15.54 18.60
C THR A 84 2.61 -14.24 17.85
N ILE A 85 1.43 -14.04 17.27
CA ILE A 85 1.02 -12.78 16.63
C ILE A 85 0.18 -12.02 17.65
N ASP A 86 0.66 -10.85 18.08
CA ASP A 86 -0.02 -10.02 19.07
C ASP A 86 -1.08 -9.13 18.43
N TYR A 87 -0.80 -8.61 17.22
CA TYR A 87 -1.70 -7.67 16.57
C TYR A 87 -1.82 -8.00 15.10
N SER A 88 -3.04 -7.82 14.57
CA SER A 88 -3.30 -7.84 13.13
C SER A 88 -4.36 -6.80 12.78
N TRP A 89 -4.22 -6.19 11.61
CA TRP A 89 -5.18 -5.20 11.10
C TRP A 89 -5.16 -5.16 9.59
N TRP A 90 -6.13 -4.44 9.05
CA TRP A 90 -6.20 -4.13 7.63
C TRP A 90 -6.64 -2.67 7.43
N GLY A 91 -6.34 -2.13 6.27
CA GLY A 91 -6.72 -0.77 5.92
C GLY A 91 -6.74 -0.54 4.43
N TRP A 92 -7.49 0.48 4.03
CA TRP A 92 -7.52 0.93 2.65
C TRP A 92 -6.27 1.74 2.32
N VAL A 93 -5.73 1.47 1.14
CA VAL A 93 -4.64 2.24 0.53
C VAL A 93 -5.17 2.83 -0.77
N ASP A 94 -5.08 4.15 -0.89
CA ASP A 94 -5.46 4.83 -2.12
C ASP A 94 -4.31 4.77 -3.12
N VAL A 95 -4.59 4.17 -4.28
CA VAL A 95 -3.61 3.96 -5.34
C VAL A 95 -4.18 4.49 -6.65
N SER A 96 -3.46 5.44 -7.26
CA SER A 96 -3.73 5.84 -8.64
C SER A 96 -3.33 4.72 -9.61
N HIS A 97 -3.90 4.73 -10.82
CA HIS A 97 -3.63 3.67 -11.82
C HIS A 97 -2.16 3.62 -12.26
N ASP A 98 -1.49 4.77 -12.27
CA ASP A 98 -0.09 4.94 -12.67
C ASP A 98 0.87 5.02 -11.46
N MET A 99 0.37 4.75 -10.25
CA MET A 99 1.12 4.82 -8.99
C MET A 99 1.63 6.23 -8.63
N MET A 100 1.18 7.27 -9.35
CA MET A 100 1.60 8.65 -9.11
C MET A 100 0.61 9.38 -8.22
N PRO A 101 1.08 10.10 -7.18
CA PRO A 101 0.21 10.95 -6.36
C PRO A 101 -0.39 12.10 -7.18
N ARG A 102 -1.55 12.57 -6.74
CA ARG A 102 -2.29 13.66 -7.38
C ARG A 102 -2.53 14.79 -6.38
N VAL A 103 -2.21 16.00 -6.82
CA VAL A 103 -2.65 17.25 -6.18
C VAL A 103 -3.47 18.01 -7.21
N PHE A 104 -4.73 18.28 -6.92
CA PHE A 104 -5.62 18.91 -7.89
C PHE A 104 -6.75 19.72 -7.24
N GLN A 105 -7.35 20.61 -8.00
CA GLN A 105 -8.53 21.39 -7.68
C GLN A 105 -9.59 21.10 -8.75
N PRO A 106 -10.65 20.34 -8.45
CA PRO A 106 -11.63 19.92 -9.44
C PRO A 106 -12.38 21.08 -10.08
N ASP A 107 -12.74 22.06 -9.28
CA ASP A 107 -13.46 23.25 -9.70
C ASP A 107 -12.70 24.49 -9.22
N PRO A 108 -12.14 25.30 -10.15
CA PRO A 108 -11.41 26.53 -9.80
C PRO A 108 -12.27 27.58 -9.06
N ALA A 109 -13.61 27.52 -9.19
CA ALA A 109 -14.52 28.43 -8.48
C ALA A 109 -14.70 28.05 -7.01
N GLN A 110 -14.27 26.85 -6.60
CA GLN A 110 -14.36 26.37 -5.23
C GLN A 110 -12.97 26.29 -4.59
N SER A 111 -12.85 26.78 -3.36
CA SER A 111 -11.60 26.69 -2.59
C SER A 111 -11.39 25.27 -1.99
N ILE A 112 -11.62 24.22 -2.79
CA ILE A 112 -11.48 22.83 -2.38
C ILE A 112 -10.32 22.19 -3.15
N PHE A 113 -9.35 21.69 -2.43
CA PHE A 113 -8.15 21.07 -2.96
C PHE A 113 -8.03 19.62 -2.47
N TYR A 114 -7.53 18.74 -3.32
CA TYR A 114 -7.32 17.33 -3.01
C TYR A 114 -5.85 16.95 -3.18
N ALA A 115 -5.38 16.09 -2.28
CA ALA A 115 -4.10 15.44 -2.39
C ALA A 115 -4.31 13.94 -2.09
N VAL A 116 -4.21 13.09 -3.10
CA VAL A 116 -4.61 11.67 -3.04
C VAL A 116 -3.69 10.79 -3.87
N GLY A 117 -3.87 9.47 -3.78
CA GLY A 117 -3.22 8.51 -4.67
C GLY A 117 -1.78 8.16 -4.28
N TYR A 118 -1.42 8.25 -3.00
CA TYR A 118 -0.03 8.05 -2.55
C TYR A 118 0.51 6.62 -2.68
N GLY A 119 -0.31 5.64 -3.01
CA GLY A 119 0.15 4.28 -3.31
C GLY A 119 0.85 3.53 -2.18
N GLY A 120 0.61 3.92 -0.92
CA GLY A 120 1.28 3.38 0.26
C GLY A 120 2.45 4.24 0.77
N ASN A 121 2.87 5.28 0.03
CA ASN A 121 3.97 6.17 0.40
C ASN A 121 3.47 7.45 1.14
N GLY A 122 2.24 7.44 1.66
CA GLY A 122 1.60 8.61 2.25
C GLY A 122 2.38 9.22 3.41
N VAL A 123 3.01 8.42 4.25
CA VAL A 123 3.76 8.91 5.42
C VAL A 123 4.88 9.87 5.01
N SER A 124 5.66 9.53 3.98
CA SER A 124 6.76 10.38 3.50
C SER A 124 6.27 11.46 2.54
N PHE A 125 5.27 11.16 1.73
CA PHE A 125 4.87 12.01 0.61
C PHE A 125 3.82 13.07 0.96
N SER A 126 2.97 12.83 1.96
CA SER A 126 1.88 13.75 2.34
C SER A 126 2.38 15.12 2.80
N ALA A 127 3.51 15.17 3.51
CA ALA A 127 4.13 16.42 3.92
C ALA A 127 4.56 17.27 2.71
N HIS A 128 5.18 16.63 1.71
CA HIS A 128 5.56 17.30 0.47
C HIS A 128 4.33 17.75 -0.33
N ALA A 129 3.31 16.91 -0.48
CA ALA A 129 2.07 17.26 -1.15
C ALA A 129 1.34 18.41 -0.45
N GLY A 130 1.28 18.40 0.88
CA GLY A 130 0.70 19.48 1.68
C GLY A 130 1.42 20.81 1.47
N ARG A 131 2.76 20.80 1.46
CA ARG A 131 3.55 22.00 1.15
C ARG A 131 3.24 22.53 -0.26
N ARG A 132 3.20 21.67 -1.27
CA ARG A 132 2.89 22.06 -2.67
C ARG A 132 1.48 22.64 -2.78
N MET A 133 0.53 22.05 -2.08
CA MET A 133 -0.84 22.58 -2.01
C MET A 133 -0.88 23.97 -1.37
N ALA A 134 -0.20 24.17 -0.26
CA ALA A 134 -0.12 25.46 0.42
C ALA A 134 0.53 26.55 -0.47
N GLU A 135 1.61 26.20 -1.18
CA GLU A 135 2.26 27.09 -2.15
C GLU A 135 1.29 27.50 -3.28
N ARG A 136 0.51 26.56 -3.80
CA ARG A 136 -0.52 26.84 -4.82
C ARG A 136 -1.62 27.75 -4.31
N ILE A 137 -2.14 27.48 -3.11
CA ILE A 137 -3.18 28.31 -2.48
C ILE A 137 -2.67 29.76 -2.25
N ALA A 138 -1.40 29.90 -1.88
CA ALA A 138 -0.75 31.19 -1.68
C ALA A 138 -0.32 31.88 -2.99
N GLY A 139 -0.64 31.33 -4.16
CA GLY A 139 -0.22 31.87 -5.45
C GLY A 139 1.29 31.83 -5.70
N ARG A 140 2.04 31.04 -4.94
CA ARG A 140 3.49 30.89 -5.09
C ARG A 140 3.82 29.72 -6.03
N GLN A 141 4.67 29.97 -7.02
CA GLN A 141 5.25 28.89 -7.83
C GLN A 141 6.60 28.49 -7.25
N SER A 142 6.74 27.24 -6.86
CA SER A 142 8.06 26.70 -6.46
C SER A 142 8.84 26.29 -7.71
N LYS A 143 10.10 26.70 -7.77
CA LYS A 143 11.03 26.33 -8.87
C LYS A 143 11.72 24.97 -8.67
N THR A 144 11.53 24.34 -7.52
CA THR A 144 12.24 23.12 -7.15
C THR A 144 11.32 21.93 -7.10
N PHE A 145 11.60 20.91 -7.88
CA PHE A 145 10.93 19.61 -7.92
C PHE A 145 9.40 19.73 -8.13
N GLU A 146 9.01 19.93 -9.37
CA GLU A 146 7.60 19.95 -9.74
C GLU A 146 7.03 18.54 -9.76
N LEU A 147 6.24 18.21 -8.74
CA LEU A 147 5.24 17.18 -8.93
C LEU A 147 4.20 17.70 -9.90
N PRO A 148 3.78 16.91 -10.88
CA PRO A 148 2.71 17.32 -11.75
C PRO A 148 1.47 17.63 -10.90
N ILE A 149 1.05 18.88 -10.90
CA ILE A 149 -0.22 19.33 -10.33
C ILE A 149 -1.22 19.26 -11.47
N TYR A 150 -2.13 18.32 -11.38
CA TYR A 150 -3.18 18.17 -12.37
C TYR A 150 -4.29 19.19 -12.11
N ASN A 151 -4.80 19.79 -13.18
CA ASN A 151 -5.93 20.70 -13.08
C ASN A 151 -7.27 19.97 -12.90
N SER A 152 -7.30 18.67 -13.18
CA SER A 152 -8.47 17.84 -12.93
C SER A 152 -8.05 16.40 -12.56
N GLU A 153 -8.94 15.69 -11.83
CA GLU A 153 -8.81 14.25 -11.61
C GLU A 153 -8.92 13.41 -12.88
N LEU A 154 -9.39 14.02 -13.99
CA LEU A 154 -9.80 13.37 -15.22
C LEU A 154 -8.73 13.38 -16.33
N GLU A 155 -7.54 13.89 -16.08
CA GLU A 155 -6.40 13.80 -17.01
C GLU A 155 -5.85 12.37 -17.08
N TYR A 156 -6.72 11.41 -17.38
CA TYR A 156 -6.37 10.01 -17.59
C TYR A 156 -6.44 9.66 -19.08
N PRO A 157 -5.56 8.78 -19.58
CA PRO A 157 -5.69 8.28 -20.96
C PRO A 157 -7.08 7.66 -21.20
N ASN A 158 -7.68 7.96 -22.33
CA ASN A 158 -9.05 7.56 -22.72
C ASN A 158 -9.32 6.04 -22.62
N VAL A 159 -8.30 5.20 -22.72
CA VAL A 159 -8.39 3.73 -22.59
C VAL A 159 -9.01 3.29 -21.25
N PHE A 160 -8.87 4.08 -20.20
CA PHE A 160 -9.42 3.74 -18.89
C PHE A 160 -10.83 4.26 -18.62
N ASN A 161 -11.39 5.10 -19.50
CA ASN A 161 -12.74 5.67 -19.32
C ASN A 161 -13.81 4.57 -19.33
N MET A 162 -13.67 3.54 -20.17
CA MET A 162 -14.58 2.40 -20.21
C MET A 162 -14.59 1.63 -18.88
N VAL A 163 -13.40 1.35 -18.32
CA VAL A 163 -13.26 0.62 -17.06
C VAL A 163 -13.81 1.43 -15.87
N ARG A 164 -13.85 2.75 -15.99
CA ARG A 164 -14.39 3.67 -14.96
C ARG A 164 -15.90 3.81 -15.02
N SER A 165 -16.54 3.41 -16.12
CA SER A 165 -18.00 3.55 -16.25
C SER A 165 -18.74 2.76 -15.16
N PRO A 166 -19.91 3.24 -14.66
CA PRO A 166 -20.73 2.53 -13.70
C PRO A 166 -21.13 1.12 -14.16
N ALA A 167 -21.32 0.93 -15.46
CA ALA A 167 -21.63 -0.37 -16.07
C ALA A 167 -20.55 -1.42 -15.84
N PHE A 168 -19.29 -1.00 -15.74
CA PHE A 168 -18.15 -1.89 -15.47
C PHE A 168 -17.87 -2.13 -13.97
N ALA A 169 -18.57 -1.44 -13.07
CA ALA A 169 -18.31 -1.52 -11.63
C ALA A 169 -18.36 -2.96 -11.06
N PRO A 170 -19.29 -3.85 -11.44
CA PRO A 170 -19.31 -5.25 -10.96
C PRO A 170 -18.09 -6.04 -11.42
N PHE A 171 -17.64 -5.80 -12.64
CA PHE A 171 -16.54 -6.55 -13.27
C PHE A 171 -15.16 -6.13 -12.74
N ARG A 172 -15.01 -4.91 -12.23
CA ARG A 172 -13.73 -4.42 -11.68
C ARG A 172 -13.21 -5.29 -10.53
N ARG A 173 -14.10 -5.69 -9.61
CA ARG A 173 -13.73 -6.54 -8.47
C ARG A 173 -13.39 -7.96 -8.89
N LEU A 174 -14.12 -8.49 -9.85
CA LEU A 174 -13.84 -9.82 -10.41
C LEU A 174 -12.49 -9.81 -11.13
N GLY A 175 -12.24 -8.82 -11.98
CA GLY A 175 -10.96 -8.63 -12.67
C GLY A 175 -9.80 -8.45 -11.68
N GLN A 176 -9.99 -7.71 -10.59
CA GLN A 176 -8.97 -7.54 -9.55
C GLN A 176 -8.67 -8.87 -8.82
N ARG A 177 -9.68 -9.68 -8.52
CA ARG A 177 -9.50 -11.02 -7.92
C ARG A 177 -8.71 -11.93 -8.85
N PHE A 178 -9.06 -11.94 -10.13
CA PHE A 178 -8.34 -12.72 -11.16
C PHE A 178 -6.88 -12.29 -11.26
N LEU A 179 -6.64 -11.00 -11.32
CA LEU A 179 -5.30 -10.42 -11.40
C LEU A 179 -4.46 -10.75 -10.17
N TYR A 180 -5.03 -10.65 -8.97
CA TYR A 180 -4.34 -11.00 -7.72
C TYR A 180 -4.04 -12.49 -7.65
N HIS A 181 -4.95 -13.35 -8.09
CA HIS A 181 -4.70 -14.80 -8.15
C HIS A 181 -3.58 -15.13 -9.14
N TRP A 182 -3.58 -14.49 -10.30
CA TRP A 182 -2.52 -14.65 -11.29
C TRP A 182 -1.16 -14.16 -10.78
N TYR A 183 -1.11 -13.00 -10.12
CA TYR A 183 0.11 -12.50 -9.49
C TYR A 183 0.61 -13.45 -8.40
N TYR A 184 -0.29 -13.94 -7.56
CA TYR A 184 0.06 -14.91 -6.52
C TYR A 184 0.70 -16.15 -7.12
N MET A 185 0.08 -16.77 -8.12
CA MET A 185 0.64 -17.95 -8.78
C MET A 185 2.00 -17.67 -9.44
N ARG A 186 2.18 -16.50 -10.01
CA ARG A 186 3.46 -16.10 -10.60
C ARG A 186 4.54 -15.88 -9.53
N ASP A 187 4.20 -15.22 -8.47
CA ASP A 187 5.12 -14.90 -7.37
C ASP A 187 5.54 -16.17 -6.59
N GLU A 188 4.74 -17.24 -6.59
CA GLU A 188 5.08 -18.52 -5.97
C GLU A 188 5.98 -19.40 -6.87
N LYS A 189 6.13 -19.07 -8.14
CA LYS A 189 7.02 -19.78 -9.08
C LYS A 189 8.42 -19.17 -9.17
N LEU A 190 8.64 -18.02 -8.54
CA LEU A 190 9.91 -17.33 -8.42
C LEU A 190 10.59 -17.67 -7.09
#